data_4881596efa4c9d2ff3a83a0ebf940787
#
_entry.id   4881596efa4c9d2ff3a83a0ebf940787
#
_cell.length_a   1.000
_cell.length_b   1.000
_cell.length_c   1.000
_cell.angle_alpha   90.00
_cell.angle_beta   90.00
_cell.angle_gamma   90.00
#
_symmetry.space_group_name_H-M   'P 1'
#
loop_
_entity.id
_entity.type
_entity.pdbx_description
1 polymer ?
#
loop_
_entity_poly.entity_id
_entity_poly.type
_entity_poly.pdbx_seq_one_letter_code
_entity_poly.pdbx_strand_id
1 'polypeptide(L)'
;MARVSEQYRQRRRAQIVEAASGCFLEHGYEGASMHRIIAATGLSAGALYNHFPSKQELVLAAAGAALDRVLAGDGADPAGDGAVPAFEPAEWLVALLERLAADPATTRLLLVTWGAAATDPALGALAGEHLGRLRALVARRYGRWAVEELGLDEAAAQEWTGMFAQAILSVLQGWVVQSCLLPGFDPEAYRDYARTLAAP
;
A
#
# COMPACT_ATOMS: atom_id res chain seq x y z
N MET A 1 -30.86 0.28 -13.32
CA MET A 1 -30.28 1.67 -13.26
C MET A 1 -29.20 1.85 -12.18
N ALA A 2 -29.28 1.25 -10.99
CA ALA A 2 -28.27 1.40 -9.92
C ALA A 2 -26.84 0.92 -10.32
N ARG A 3 -26.72 -0.14 -11.11
CA ARG A 3 -25.42 -0.73 -11.49
C ARG A 3 -24.59 0.15 -12.43
N VAL A 4 -25.23 0.90 -13.32
CA VAL A 4 -24.55 1.83 -14.24
C VAL A 4 -24.02 3.04 -13.50
N SER A 5 -24.73 3.51 -12.46
CA SER A 5 -24.30 4.63 -11.63
C SER A 5 -23.08 4.28 -10.76
N GLU A 6 -22.97 3.04 -10.25
CA GLU A 6 -21.85 2.59 -9.41
C GLU A 6 -20.56 2.46 -10.23
N GLN A 7 -20.60 1.78 -11.38
CA GLN A 7 -19.45 1.67 -12.26
C GLN A 7 -18.97 3.04 -12.76
N TYR A 8 -19.87 3.95 -13.04
CA TYR A 8 -19.51 5.33 -13.42
C TYR A 8 -18.81 6.04 -12.28
N ARG A 9 -19.31 5.93 -11.03
CA ARG A 9 -18.69 6.52 -9.85
C ARG A 9 -17.28 5.96 -9.60
N GLN A 10 -17.11 4.64 -9.72
CA GLN A 10 -15.80 4.00 -9.53
C GLN A 10 -14.79 4.45 -10.60
N ARG A 11 -15.17 4.51 -11.86
CA ARG A 11 -14.30 5.03 -12.93
C ARG A 11 -13.92 6.49 -12.69
N ARG A 12 -14.87 7.32 -12.27
CA ARG A 12 -14.61 8.73 -11.98
C ARG A 12 -13.68 8.89 -10.78
N ARG A 13 -13.88 8.07 -9.73
CA ARG A 13 -13.00 8.03 -8.57
C ARG A 13 -11.56 7.65 -8.98
N ALA A 14 -11.38 6.65 -9.80
CA ALA A 14 -10.07 6.24 -10.32
C ALA A 14 -9.38 7.34 -11.13
N GLN A 15 -10.12 8.07 -12.00
CA GLN A 15 -9.57 9.22 -12.74
C GLN A 15 -9.10 10.35 -11.82
N ILE A 16 -9.85 10.65 -10.75
CA ILE A 16 -9.46 11.65 -9.76
C ILE A 16 -8.19 11.22 -9.03
N VAL A 17 -8.12 9.97 -8.60
CA VAL A 17 -6.96 9.38 -7.91
C VAL A 17 -5.71 9.45 -8.79
N GLU A 18 -5.82 9.11 -10.07
CA GLU A 18 -4.68 9.17 -11.01
C GLU A 18 -4.16 10.60 -11.18
N ALA A 19 -5.04 11.57 -11.44
CA ALA A 19 -4.64 12.97 -11.57
C ALA A 19 -4.02 13.52 -10.26
N ALA A 20 -4.57 13.13 -9.11
CA ALA A 20 -4.04 13.52 -7.80
C ALA A 20 -2.66 12.91 -7.55
N SER A 21 -2.44 11.64 -7.91
CA SER A 21 -1.14 10.97 -7.81
C SER A 21 -0.07 11.76 -8.55
N GLY A 22 -0.34 12.19 -9.79
CA GLY A 22 0.56 13.06 -10.56
C GLY A 22 0.88 14.37 -9.82
N CYS A 23 -0.13 15.05 -9.28
CA CYS A 23 0.07 16.30 -8.52
C CYS A 23 0.92 16.08 -7.25
N PHE A 24 0.69 14.99 -6.50
CA PHE A 24 1.47 14.70 -5.30
C PHE A 24 2.92 14.34 -5.64
N LEU A 25 3.16 13.61 -6.73
CA LEU A 25 4.50 13.26 -7.18
C LEU A 25 5.30 14.47 -7.67
N GLU A 26 4.63 15.42 -8.34
CA GLU A 26 5.28 16.62 -8.90
C GLU A 26 5.52 17.70 -7.84
N HIS A 27 4.55 17.92 -6.94
CA HIS A 27 4.56 19.06 -6.04
C HIS A 27 4.70 18.71 -4.55
N GLY A 28 4.79 17.42 -4.21
CA GLY A 28 4.71 16.95 -2.82
C GLY A 28 3.31 17.16 -2.22
N TYR A 29 3.15 16.73 -0.95
CA TYR A 29 1.85 16.87 -0.28
C TYR A 29 1.45 18.33 -0.12
N GLU A 30 2.33 19.20 0.40
CA GLU A 30 1.98 20.61 0.68
C GLU A 30 1.70 21.39 -0.61
N GLY A 31 2.51 21.21 -1.64
CA GLY A 31 2.37 21.92 -2.92
C GLY A 31 1.20 21.46 -3.79
N ALA A 32 0.70 20.25 -3.59
CA ALA A 32 -0.48 19.71 -4.26
C ALA A 32 -1.77 20.24 -3.61
N SER A 33 -2.14 21.50 -3.91
CA SER A 33 -3.39 22.06 -3.42
C SER A 33 -4.62 21.44 -4.10
N MET A 34 -5.77 21.43 -3.40
CA MET A 34 -7.04 20.96 -3.99
C MET A 34 -7.37 21.71 -5.29
N HIS A 35 -7.03 22.97 -5.39
CA HIS A 35 -7.23 23.75 -6.62
C HIS A 35 -6.40 23.21 -7.80
N ARG A 36 -5.13 22.85 -7.57
CA ARG A 36 -4.27 22.21 -8.61
C ARG A 36 -4.83 20.87 -9.05
N ILE A 37 -5.26 20.06 -8.09
CA ILE A 37 -5.83 18.74 -8.37
C ILE A 37 -7.14 18.89 -9.18
N ILE A 38 -8.03 19.81 -8.80
CA ILE A 38 -9.24 20.13 -9.57
C ILE A 38 -8.88 20.50 -11.01
N ALA A 39 -7.92 21.40 -11.19
CA ALA A 39 -7.46 21.79 -12.53
C ALA A 39 -6.92 20.59 -13.34
N ALA A 40 -6.15 19.70 -12.71
CA ALA A 40 -5.60 18.51 -13.35
C ALA A 40 -6.67 17.46 -13.72
N THR A 41 -7.78 17.39 -12.96
CA THR A 41 -8.87 16.46 -13.28
C THR A 41 -9.81 16.96 -14.37
N GLY A 42 -9.82 18.26 -14.64
CA GLY A 42 -10.80 18.91 -15.53
C GLY A 42 -12.24 18.91 -14.98
N LEU A 43 -12.43 18.59 -13.69
CA LEU A 43 -13.73 18.54 -13.03
C LEU A 43 -14.06 19.87 -12.34
N SER A 44 -15.35 20.08 -12.06
CA SER A 44 -15.75 21.16 -11.14
C SER A 44 -15.34 20.81 -9.70
N ALA A 45 -15.11 21.84 -8.87
CA ALA A 45 -14.80 21.66 -7.46
C ALA A 45 -15.85 20.80 -6.74
N GLY A 46 -17.14 21.07 -6.96
CA GLY A 46 -18.23 20.28 -6.37
C GLY A 46 -18.18 18.81 -6.76
N ALA A 47 -17.85 18.49 -8.01
CA ALA A 47 -17.73 17.10 -8.46
C ALA A 47 -16.57 16.39 -7.75
N LEU A 48 -15.43 17.05 -7.55
CA LEU A 48 -14.30 16.46 -6.85
C LEU A 48 -14.62 16.26 -5.37
N TYR A 49 -15.14 17.27 -4.68
CA TYR A 49 -15.48 17.17 -3.25
C TYR A 49 -16.57 16.15 -2.93
N ASN A 50 -17.45 15.81 -3.88
CA ASN A 50 -18.39 14.70 -3.74
C ASN A 50 -17.71 13.31 -3.69
N HIS A 51 -16.51 13.18 -4.24
CA HIS A 51 -15.73 11.94 -4.20
C HIS A 51 -14.68 11.91 -3.08
N PHE A 52 -14.10 13.06 -2.79
CA PHE A 52 -13.01 13.22 -1.82
C PHE A 52 -13.20 14.52 -1.04
N PRO A 53 -13.75 14.43 0.18
CA PRO A 53 -14.02 15.60 1.04
C PRO A 53 -12.77 16.39 1.43
N SER A 54 -11.60 15.73 1.44
CA SER A 54 -10.36 16.34 1.90
C SER A 54 -9.14 15.90 1.08
N LYS A 55 -8.06 16.69 1.18
CA LYS A 55 -6.74 16.35 0.61
C LYS A 55 -6.16 15.11 1.27
N GLN A 56 -6.39 14.94 2.57
CA GLN A 56 -5.96 13.76 3.34
C GLN A 56 -6.56 12.47 2.78
N GLU A 57 -7.86 12.43 2.57
CA GLU A 57 -8.52 11.26 1.97
C GLU A 57 -8.03 10.98 0.55
N LEU A 58 -7.75 12.03 -0.21
CA LEU A 58 -7.31 11.90 -1.58
C LEU A 58 -5.87 11.35 -1.69
N VAL A 59 -4.93 11.83 -0.86
CA VAL A 59 -3.56 11.32 -0.86
C VAL A 59 -3.51 9.86 -0.40
N LEU A 60 -4.32 9.49 0.59
CA LEU A 60 -4.43 8.11 1.04
C LEU A 60 -5.06 7.20 -0.02
N ALA A 61 -6.08 7.67 -0.73
CA ALA A 61 -6.65 6.93 -1.84
C ALA A 61 -5.63 6.74 -2.98
N ALA A 62 -4.78 7.75 -3.24
CA ALA A 62 -3.72 7.67 -4.21
C ALA A 62 -2.64 6.65 -3.81
N ALA A 63 -2.16 6.73 -2.56
CA ALA A 63 -1.19 5.78 -2.01
C ALA A 63 -1.76 4.36 -1.91
N GLY A 64 -3.03 4.22 -1.49
CA GLY A 64 -3.73 2.94 -1.43
C GLY A 64 -3.87 2.29 -2.79
N ALA A 65 -4.35 3.02 -3.81
CA ALA A 65 -4.47 2.51 -5.17
C ALA A 65 -3.11 2.11 -5.78
N ALA A 66 -2.04 2.83 -5.45
CA ALA A 66 -0.69 2.49 -5.85
C ALA A 66 -0.21 1.18 -5.19
N LEU A 67 -0.45 1.05 -3.88
CA LEU A 67 -0.12 -0.17 -3.14
C LEU A 67 -0.96 -1.38 -3.59
N ASP A 68 -2.25 -1.18 -3.88
CA ASP A 68 -3.13 -2.23 -4.40
C ASP A 68 -2.61 -2.82 -5.71
N ARG A 69 -2.01 -2.00 -6.60
CA ARG A 69 -1.35 -2.49 -7.83
C ARG A 69 -0.15 -3.40 -7.53
N VAL A 70 0.64 -3.05 -6.52
CA VAL A 70 1.78 -3.87 -6.08
C VAL A 70 1.30 -5.19 -5.49
N LEU A 71 0.22 -5.18 -4.72
CA LEU A 71 -0.35 -6.37 -4.09
C LEU A 71 -1.10 -7.29 -5.06
N ALA A 72 -1.76 -6.73 -6.09
CA ALA A 72 -2.61 -7.48 -7.02
C ALA A 72 -1.85 -8.44 -7.96
N GLY A 73 -0.52 -8.33 -8.05
CA GLY A 73 0.29 -9.14 -8.98
C GLY A 73 0.37 -10.64 -8.67
N ASP A 74 -0.10 -11.09 -7.52
CA ASP A 74 0.07 -12.49 -7.05
C ASP A 74 -1.12 -13.41 -7.32
N GLY A 75 -2.16 -12.95 -8.03
CA GLY A 75 -3.43 -13.67 -8.03
C GLY A 75 -4.00 -13.81 -6.61
N ALA A 76 -3.47 -13.03 -5.68
CA ALA A 76 -3.94 -13.01 -4.31
C ALA A 76 -5.35 -12.46 -4.29
N ASP A 77 -6.30 -13.28 -3.90
CA ASP A 77 -7.62 -12.78 -3.52
C ASP A 77 -7.43 -11.82 -2.34
N PRO A 78 -7.67 -10.50 -2.54
CA PRO A 78 -7.58 -9.54 -1.44
C PRO A 78 -8.60 -9.83 -0.32
N ALA A 79 -9.59 -10.67 -0.58
CA ALA A 79 -10.58 -11.11 0.40
C ALA A 79 -10.07 -12.23 1.31
N GLY A 80 -9.01 -12.95 0.90
CA GLY A 80 -8.44 -14.05 1.68
C GLY A 80 -9.47 -15.13 1.95
N ASP A 81 -9.80 -15.95 0.96
CA ASP A 81 -10.77 -17.06 1.10
C ASP A 81 -10.29 -18.21 2.00
N GLY A 82 -9.14 -18.02 2.66
CA GLY A 82 -8.54 -19.01 3.54
C GLY A 82 -7.76 -20.12 2.82
N ALA A 83 -7.52 -20.01 1.52
CA ALA A 83 -6.59 -20.90 0.84
C ALA A 83 -5.15 -20.67 1.34
N VAL A 84 -4.39 -21.76 1.49
CA VAL A 84 -2.96 -21.67 1.82
C VAL A 84 -2.26 -20.92 0.69
N PRO A 85 -1.40 -19.92 0.99
CA PRO A 85 -0.68 -19.18 -0.03
C PRO A 85 0.14 -20.10 -0.92
N ALA A 86 0.13 -19.86 -2.23
CA ALA A 86 0.94 -20.61 -3.18
C ALA A 86 2.45 -20.38 -3.03
N PHE A 87 2.84 -19.35 -2.28
CA PHE A 87 4.22 -18.93 -2.09
C PHE A 87 4.59 -18.94 -0.61
N GLU A 88 5.81 -19.35 -0.32
CA GLU A 88 6.41 -19.14 1.00
C GLU A 88 6.50 -17.64 1.34
N PRO A 89 6.46 -17.29 2.65
CA PRO A 89 6.51 -15.90 3.09
C PRO A 89 7.67 -15.09 2.51
N ALA A 90 8.87 -15.68 2.44
CA ALA A 90 10.06 -15.03 1.90
C ALA A 90 9.94 -14.73 0.40
N GLU A 91 9.45 -15.67 -0.39
CA GLU A 91 9.28 -15.50 -1.84
C GLU A 91 8.19 -14.46 -2.15
N TRP A 92 7.10 -14.46 -1.37
CA TRP A 92 6.07 -13.43 -1.50
C TRP A 92 6.62 -12.02 -1.20
N LEU A 93 7.43 -11.86 -0.13
CA LEU A 93 8.05 -10.58 0.19
C LEU A 93 8.98 -10.11 -0.94
N VAL A 94 9.81 -11.00 -1.47
CA VAL A 94 10.72 -10.69 -2.60
C VAL A 94 9.91 -10.23 -3.81
N ALA A 95 8.83 -10.93 -4.17
CA ALA A 95 7.96 -10.55 -5.28
C ALA A 95 7.30 -9.17 -5.07
N LEU A 96 6.93 -8.80 -3.82
CA LEU A 96 6.46 -7.45 -3.50
C LEU A 96 7.55 -6.39 -3.73
N LEU A 97 8.78 -6.66 -3.30
CA LEU A 97 9.91 -5.74 -3.48
C LEU A 97 10.28 -5.58 -4.97
N GLU A 98 10.19 -6.63 -5.77
CA GLU A 98 10.38 -6.56 -7.23
C GLU A 98 9.35 -5.66 -7.91
N ARG A 99 8.09 -5.74 -7.50
CA ARG A 99 7.04 -4.86 -8.02
C ARG A 99 7.23 -3.41 -7.59
N LEU A 100 7.66 -3.18 -6.35
CA LEU A 100 8.03 -1.83 -5.89
C LEU A 100 9.22 -1.28 -6.69
N ALA A 101 10.20 -2.12 -7.01
CA ALA A 101 11.33 -1.75 -7.85
C ALA A 101 10.89 -1.37 -9.28
N ALA A 102 9.89 -2.07 -9.82
CA ALA A 102 9.34 -1.82 -11.14
C ALA A 102 8.45 -0.55 -11.21
N ASP A 103 7.96 -0.06 -10.06
CA ASP A 103 7.11 1.14 -9.96
C ASP A 103 7.68 2.16 -8.95
N PRO A 104 8.75 2.91 -9.32
CA PRO A 104 9.31 3.95 -8.44
C PRO A 104 8.33 5.09 -8.10
N ALA A 105 7.30 5.30 -8.92
CA ALA A 105 6.29 6.30 -8.65
C ALA A 105 5.45 5.91 -7.42
N THR A 106 5.07 4.65 -7.29
CA THR A 106 4.41 4.12 -6.08
C THR A 106 5.28 4.33 -4.85
N THR A 107 6.57 3.98 -4.91
CA THR A 107 7.51 4.14 -3.80
C THR A 107 7.61 5.60 -3.34
N ARG A 108 7.75 6.54 -4.29
CA ARG A 108 7.79 7.98 -3.98
C ARG A 108 6.47 8.50 -3.40
N LEU A 109 5.33 8.03 -3.91
CA LEU A 109 4.00 8.43 -3.42
C LEU A 109 3.77 7.96 -1.98
N LEU A 110 4.19 6.74 -1.65
CA LEU A 110 4.16 6.22 -0.28
C LEU A 110 5.02 7.09 0.66
N LEU A 111 6.25 7.43 0.25
CA LEU A 111 7.12 8.28 1.07
C LEU A 111 6.53 9.68 1.30
N VAL A 112 5.97 10.31 0.25
CA VAL A 112 5.28 11.61 0.36
C VAL A 112 4.09 11.53 1.33
N THR A 113 3.31 10.45 1.26
CA THR A 113 2.15 10.25 2.12
C THR A 113 2.56 10.03 3.57
N TRP A 114 3.56 9.20 3.84
CA TRP A 114 4.04 8.94 5.22
C TRP A 114 4.72 10.17 5.83
N GLY A 115 5.49 10.90 5.05
CA GLY A 115 6.09 12.17 5.50
C GLY A 115 5.03 13.19 5.92
N ALA A 116 3.96 13.33 5.15
CA ALA A 116 2.84 14.19 5.51
C ALA A 116 2.07 13.67 6.74
N ALA A 117 1.82 12.35 6.81
CA ALA A 117 1.13 11.71 7.94
C ALA A 117 1.89 11.87 9.27
N ALA A 118 3.21 11.98 9.23
CA ALA A 118 4.03 12.20 10.43
C ALA A 118 3.82 13.59 11.06
N THR A 119 3.31 14.57 10.30
CA THR A 119 3.14 15.97 10.76
C THR A 119 1.68 16.43 10.80
N ASP A 120 0.77 15.69 10.17
CA ASP A 120 -0.69 15.94 10.18
C ASP A 120 -1.39 14.85 10.99
N PRO A 121 -1.90 15.15 12.22
CA PRO A 121 -2.53 14.13 13.07
C PRO A 121 -3.76 13.44 12.44
N ALA A 122 -4.55 14.18 11.64
CA ALA A 122 -5.72 13.59 10.98
C ALA A 122 -5.30 12.62 9.88
N LEU A 123 -4.30 12.99 9.08
CA LEU A 123 -3.73 12.11 8.07
C LEU A 123 -3.01 10.92 8.74
N GLY A 124 -2.32 11.16 9.86
CA GLY A 124 -1.65 10.11 10.64
C GLY A 124 -2.61 9.04 11.13
N ALA A 125 -3.76 9.42 11.67
CA ALA A 125 -4.80 8.49 12.11
C ALA A 125 -5.30 7.62 10.93
N LEU A 126 -5.63 8.24 9.81
CA LEU A 126 -6.09 7.54 8.60
C LEU A 126 -5.00 6.61 8.00
N ALA A 127 -3.74 7.07 7.97
CA ALA A 127 -2.61 6.24 7.53
C ALA A 127 -2.40 5.04 8.45
N GLY A 128 -2.53 5.23 9.77
CA GLY A 128 -2.47 4.17 10.77
C GLY A 128 -3.54 3.08 10.55
N GLU A 129 -4.76 3.46 10.22
CA GLU A 129 -5.82 2.51 9.86
C GLU A 129 -5.47 1.70 8.60
N HIS A 130 -4.87 2.34 7.58
CA HIS A 130 -4.44 1.65 6.37
C HIS A 130 -3.32 0.64 6.63
N LEU A 131 -2.30 1.02 7.41
CA LEU A 131 -1.23 0.12 7.83
C LEU A 131 -1.76 -1.03 8.71
N GLY A 132 -2.72 -0.76 9.59
CA GLY A 132 -3.41 -1.77 10.38
C GLY A 132 -4.15 -2.80 9.51
N ARG A 133 -4.84 -2.35 8.46
CA ARG A 133 -5.51 -3.24 7.49
C ARG A 133 -4.52 -4.10 6.71
N LEU A 134 -3.41 -3.53 6.27
CA LEU A 134 -2.35 -4.29 5.59
C LEU A 134 -1.75 -5.35 6.51
N ARG A 135 -1.48 -5.00 7.77
CA ARG A 135 -1.00 -5.94 8.77
C ARG A 135 -1.98 -7.09 9.00
N ALA A 136 -3.27 -6.78 9.12
CA ALA A 136 -4.32 -7.79 9.25
C ALA A 136 -4.45 -8.68 7.99
N LEU A 137 -4.24 -8.13 6.80
CA LEU A 137 -4.23 -8.90 5.55
C LEU A 137 -3.09 -9.94 5.56
N VAL A 138 -1.87 -9.53 5.90
CA VAL A 138 -0.71 -10.43 6.00
C VAL A 138 -0.96 -11.52 7.05
N ALA A 139 -1.46 -11.15 8.23
CA ALA A 139 -1.76 -12.09 9.30
C ALA A 139 -2.80 -13.14 8.87
N ARG A 140 -3.89 -12.73 8.21
CA ARG A 140 -4.90 -13.66 7.70
C ARG A 140 -4.34 -14.57 6.61
N ARG A 141 -3.54 -14.01 5.70
CA ARG A 141 -2.95 -14.78 4.59
C ARG A 141 -2.10 -15.94 5.09
N TYR A 142 -1.28 -15.69 6.12
CA TYR A 142 -0.31 -16.67 6.61
C TYR A 142 -0.72 -17.41 7.88
N GLY A 143 -1.91 -17.16 8.43
CA GLY A 143 -2.39 -17.86 9.63
C GLY A 143 -2.50 -19.38 9.43
N ARG A 144 -3.17 -19.80 8.35
CA ARG A 144 -3.28 -21.24 8.01
C ARG A 144 -1.95 -21.84 7.61
N TRP A 145 -1.15 -21.12 6.86
CA TRP A 145 0.20 -21.55 6.47
C TRP A 145 1.07 -21.84 7.71
N ALA A 146 1.00 -20.99 8.74
CA ALA A 146 1.74 -21.19 9.99
C ALA A 146 1.30 -22.46 10.74
N VAL A 147 0.01 -22.80 10.71
CA VAL A 147 -0.49 -24.06 11.29
C VAL A 147 -0.04 -25.26 10.46
N GLU A 148 -0.20 -25.21 9.15
CA GLU A 148 0.01 -26.37 8.25
C GLU A 148 1.49 -26.65 8.00
N GLU A 149 2.31 -25.61 7.79
CA GLU A 149 3.72 -25.76 7.41
C GLU A 149 4.68 -25.68 8.60
N LEU A 150 4.38 -24.84 9.61
CA LEU A 150 5.21 -24.73 10.81
C LEU A 150 4.74 -25.66 11.95
N GLY A 151 3.58 -26.31 11.81
CA GLY A 151 3.01 -27.18 12.83
C GLY A 151 2.60 -26.46 14.12
N LEU A 152 2.32 -25.14 14.06
CA LEU A 152 1.93 -24.36 15.21
C LEU A 152 0.46 -24.61 15.57
N ASP A 153 0.13 -24.55 16.85
CA ASP A 153 -1.27 -24.46 17.26
C ASP A 153 -1.85 -23.06 16.91
N GLU A 154 -3.18 -22.90 16.98
CA GLU A 154 -3.85 -21.67 16.56
C GLU A 154 -3.36 -20.43 17.32
N ALA A 155 -3.06 -20.55 18.62
CA ALA A 155 -2.61 -19.43 19.45
C ALA A 155 -1.18 -19.01 19.06
N ALA A 156 -0.28 -19.98 18.91
CA ALA A 156 1.09 -19.74 18.45
C ALA A 156 1.13 -19.22 17.03
N ALA A 157 0.27 -19.71 16.12
CA ALA A 157 0.14 -19.22 14.76
C ALA A 157 -0.34 -17.76 14.71
N GLN A 158 -1.26 -17.38 15.59
CA GLN A 158 -1.73 -15.97 15.70
C GLN A 158 -0.62 -15.04 16.19
N GLU A 159 0.16 -15.45 17.18
CA GLU A 159 1.30 -14.69 17.68
C GLU A 159 2.37 -14.53 16.60
N TRP A 160 2.76 -15.65 15.97
CA TRP A 160 3.74 -15.67 14.90
C TRP A 160 3.33 -14.76 13.73
N THR A 161 2.10 -14.87 13.24
CA THR A 161 1.61 -14.05 12.13
C THR A 161 1.54 -12.57 12.47
N GLY A 162 1.28 -12.22 13.74
CA GLY A 162 1.34 -10.83 14.21
C GLY A 162 2.76 -10.25 14.13
N MET A 163 3.76 -11.00 14.59
CA MET A 163 5.17 -10.62 14.50
C MET A 163 5.64 -10.60 13.04
N PHE A 164 5.29 -11.61 12.26
CA PHE A 164 5.63 -11.70 10.83
C PHE A 164 5.05 -10.52 10.04
N ALA A 165 3.80 -10.18 10.24
CA ALA A 165 3.17 -9.02 9.59
C ALA A 165 3.89 -7.71 9.93
N GLN A 166 4.38 -7.54 11.18
CA GLN A 166 5.16 -6.39 11.58
C GLN A 166 6.53 -6.38 10.88
N ALA A 167 7.19 -7.52 10.76
CA ALA A 167 8.47 -7.64 10.06
C ALA A 167 8.34 -7.30 8.57
N ILE A 168 7.32 -7.83 7.89
CA ILE A 168 7.01 -7.51 6.48
C ILE A 168 6.82 -6.00 6.29
N LEU A 169 6.02 -5.36 7.15
CA LEU A 169 5.82 -3.91 7.07
C LEU A 169 7.14 -3.14 7.25
N SER A 170 7.99 -3.56 8.19
CA SER A 170 9.28 -2.92 8.45
C SER A 170 10.20 -3.02 7.23
N VAL A 171 10.24 -4.18 6.58
CA VAL A 171 11.04 -4.38 5.35
C VAL A 171 10.49 -3.54 4.19
N LEU A 172 9.17 -3.52 3.98
CA LEU A 172 8.56 -2.70 2.93
C LEU A 172 8.79 -1.19 3.17
N GLN A 173 8.64 -0.73 4.40
CA GLN A 173 8.93 0.66 4.78
C GLN A 173 10.40 1.00 4.61
N GLY A 174 11.30 0.10 5.02
CA GLY A 174 12.74 0.24 4.81
C GLY A 174 13.10 0.36 3.33
N TRP A 175 12.50 -0.47 2.47
CA TRP A 175 12.65 -0.35 1.02
C TRP A 175 12.23 1.02 0.52
N VAL A 176 11.03 1.47 0.86
CA VAL A 176 10.48 2.77 0.41
C VAL A 176 11.41 3.92 0.80
N VAL A 177 11.89 3.93 2.04
CA VAL A 177 12.76 5.00 2.54
C VAL A 177 14.13 4.94 1.87
N GLN A 178 14.77 3.75 1.86
CA GLN A 178 16.14 3.61 1.40
C GLN A 178 16.25 3.79 -0.12
N SER A 179 15.32 3.24 -0.90
CA SER A 179 15.33 3.40 -2.37
C SER A 179 15.11 4.84 -2.82
N CYS A 180 14.42 5.66 -2.02
CA CYS A 180 14.20 7.07 -2.33
C CYS A 180 15.33 8.00 -1.83
N LEU A 181 15.98 7.66 -0.72
CA LEU A 181 16.82 8.60 0.02
C LEU A 181 18.30 8.19 0.08
N LEU A 182 18.62 6.91 -0.10
CA LEU A 182 19.98 6.42 0.04
C LEU A 182 20.71 6.40 -1.31
N PRO A 183 21.74 7.26 -1.52
CA PRO A 183 22.58 7.18 -2.70
C PRO A 183 23.28 5.81 -2.78
N GLY A 184 23.20 5.17 -3.94
CA GLY A 184 23.81 3.84 -4.14
C GLY A 184 23.03 2.70 -3.51
N PHE A 185 21.73 2.89 -3.23
CA PHE A 185 20.84 1.81 -2.80
C PHE A 185 20.90 0.65 -3.81
N ASP A 186 21.22 -0.55 -3.30
CA ASP A 186 21.28 -1.78 -4.09
C ASP A 186 19.98 -2.60 -3.90
N PRO A 187 19.09 -2.61 -4.89
CA PRO A 187 17.83 -3.35 -4.81
C PRO A 187 18.01 -4.86 -4.73
N GLU A 188 19.07 -5.42 -5.34
CA GLU A 188 19.32 -6.86 -5.33
C GLU A 188 19.79 -7.32 -3.96
N ALA A 189 20.80 -6.66 -3.42
CA ALA A 189 21.29 -6.94 -2.06
C ALA A 189 20.18 -6.77 -1.01
N TYR A 190 19.31 -5.77 -1.15
CA TYR A 190 18.19 -5.59 -0.24
C TYR A 190 17.18 -6.74 -0.31
N ARG A 191 16.84 -7.24 -1.51
CA ARG A 191 15.94 -8.39 -1.68
C ARG A 191 16.53 -9.67 -1.10
N ASP A 192 17.81 -9.92 -1.33
CA ASP A 192 18.51 -11.09 -0.78
C ASP A 192 18.50 -11.06 0.76
N TYR A 193 18.73 -9.90 1.36
CA TYR A 193 18.62 -9.72 2.79
C TYR A 193 17.17 -9.92 3.29
N ALA A 194 16.20 -9.35 2.59
CA ALA A 194 14.78 -9.50 2.92
C ALA A 194 14.34 -10.98 2.89
N ARG A 195 14.84 -11.77 1.93
CA ARG A 195 14.60 -13.21 1.87
C ARG A 195 15.08 -13.92 3.14
N THR A 196 16.26 -13.56 3.65
CA THR A 196 16.79 -14.17 4.89
C THR A 196 15.99 -13.78 6.14
N LEU A 197 15.42 -12.57 6.17
CA LEU A 197 14.59 -12.10 7.29
C LEU A 197 13.21 -12.74 7.34
N ALA A 198 12.66 -13.13 6.21
CA ALA A 198 11.33 -13.71 6.08
C ALA A 198 11.36 -15.25 6.01
N ALA A 199 12.54 -15.84 6.04
CA ALA A 199 12.68 -17.31 6.19
C ALA A 199 12.19 -17.73 7.59
N PRO A 200 11.43 -18.83 7.71
CA PRO A 200 10.87 -19.32 8.96
C PRO A 200 11.95 -19.80 9.93
#